data_76a4938b1c1330c0799acf44b098bf3a
#
_entry.id   76a4938b1c1330c0799acf44b098bf3a
#
_cell.length_a   1.000
_cell.length_b   1.000
_cell.length_c   1.000
_cell.angle_alpha   90.00
_cell.angle_beta   90.00
_cell.angle_gamma   90.00
#
_symmetry.space_group_name_H-M   'P 1'
#
loop_
_entity.id
_entity.type
_entity.pdbx_description
1 polymer ?
#
loop_
_entity_poly.entity_id
_entity_poly.type
_entity_poly.pdbx_seq_one_letter_code
_entity_poly.pdbx_strand_id
1 'polypeptide(L)'
;MTVEHPSALTYAAAHWHSLQREGELSPSQQRDFMQWLLVSPEHLREYMAISELAGALGEAFRAMPIDVESLLQAPAPAANEHNVVRFRPRPRAAPTVAKLSPAPIRLRIAVAAVLILGLGMVTTMAWPRTTHYAAAHGAPRQINLADGTLVHLDAESEISVRMTLLGRRVELERGQASFVVGSDRRPFAVYAAGLQVTDIGTTFDVSLLREQARIAVSEGRVHVRGDGGRGRMLADLGAGQAAQVDYRDQRVRVSEEDADSMAAWWKGRAVFRNESLRDVADRFNRRNTTRLHVSDDAGALRLTGNLRMDDVASLRVFLDQQPTLVTQLAADGIYVRLRSGAPQSL
;
A
#
# COMPACT_ATOMS: atom_id res chain seq x y z
N MET A 1 8.11 -33.95 -14.17
CA MET A 1 7.27 -32.96 -13.48
C MET A 1 6.92 -33.58 -12.14
N THR A 2 7.65 -33.23 -11.13
CA THR A 2 7.38 -33.60 -9.74
C THR A 2 6.10 -32.91 -9.30
N VAL A 3 5.06 -33.69 -8.99
CA VAL A 3 3.88 -33.21 -8.29
C VAL A 3 4.39 -32.82 -6.89
N GLU A 4 4.56 -31.53 -6.63
CA GLU A 4 4.79 -31.04 -5.28
C GLU A 4 3.59 -31.45 -4.43
N HIS A 5 3.81 -32.35 -3.50
CA HIS A 5 2.82 -32.67 -2.48
C HIS A 5 2.58 -31.41 -1.65
N PRO A 6 1.31 -31.05 -1.36
CA PRO A 6 1.01 -29.95 -0.47
C PRO A 6 1.78 -30.13 0.82
N SER A 7 2.34 -29.02 1.33
CA SER A 7 3.15 -29.05 2.56
C SER A 7 2.30 -29.52 3.75
N ALA A 8 2.94 -30.09 4.77
CA ALA A 8 2.23 -30.46 6.01
C ALA A 8 1.46 -29.28 6.60
N LEU A 9 1.95 -28.05 6.35
CA LEU A 9 1.34 -26.81 6.76
C LEU A 9 0.03 -26.54 6.01
N THR A 10 -0.01 -26.77 4.69
CA THR A 10 -1.21 -26.64 3.85
C THR A 10 -2.30 -27.62 4.31
N TYR A 11 -1.95 -28.86 4.64
CA TYR A 11 -2.91 -29.83 5.18
C TYR A 11 -3.46 -29.40 6.53
N ALA A 12 -2.62 -28.88 7.43
CA ALA A 12 -3.07 -28.40 8.73
C ALA A 12 -4.01 -27.19 8.59
N ALA A 13 -3.69 -26.24 7.68
CA ALA A 13 -4.54 -25.10 7.40
C ALA A 13 -5.91 -25.50 6.84
N ALA A 14 -5.94 -26.43 5.89
CA ALA A 14 -7.19 -26.98 5.32
C ALA A 14 -8.02 -27.72 6.36
N HIS A 15 -7.39 -28.46 7.27
CA HIS A 15 -8.07 -29.16 8.36
C HIS A 15 -8.75 -28.18 9.32
N TRP A 16 -8.05 -27.11 9.76
CA TRP A 16 -8.65 -26.09 10.61
C TRP A 16 -9.79 -25.36 9.92
N HIS A 17 -9.66 -25.06 8.64
CA HIS A 17 -10.72 -24.44 7.86
C HIS A 17 -11.97 -25.34 7.74
N SER A 18 -11.77 -26.65 7.52
CA SER A 18 -12.88 -27.64 7.47
C SER A 18 -13.63 -27.72 8.79
N LEU A 19 -12.91 -27.82 9.92
CA LEU A 19 -13.51 -27.87 11.26
C LEU A 19 -14.38 -26.63 11.57
N GLN A 20 -13.95 -25.45 11.15
CA GLN A 20 -14.73 -24.23 11.32
C GLN A 20 -15.99 -24.17 10.45
N ARG A 21 -15.98 -24.82 9.31
CA ARG A 21 -17.16 -24.91 8.42
C ARG A 21 -18.19 -25.94 8.89
N GLU A 22 -17.77 -26.96 9.60
CA GLU A 22 -18.66 -28.03 10.13
C GLU A 22 -19.46 -27.58 11.34
N GLY A 23 -19.05 -26.51 12.02
CA GLY A 23 -19.74 -25.94 13.19
C GLY A 23 -18.85 -25.08 14.08
N GLU A 24 -19.38 -24.67 15.23
CA GLU A 24 -18.60 -23.93 16.22
C GLU A 24 -17.55 -24.86 16.86
N LEU A 25 -16.28 -24.41 16.84
CA LEU A 25 -15.20 -25.13 17.50
C LEU A 25 -15.45 -25.21 19.02
N SER A 26 -15.17 -26.35 19.62
CA SER A 26 -15.17 -26.49 21.07
C SER A 26 -14.12 -25.56 21.71
N PRO A 27 -14.28 -25.19 23.00
CA PRO A 27 -13.30 -24.30 23.69
C PRO A 27 -11.86 -24.83 23.72
N SER A 28 -11.64 -26.15 23.63
CA SER A 28 -10.32 -26.74 23.48
C SER A 28 -9.77 -26.57 22.08
N GLN A 29 -10.55 -26.89 21.05
CA GLN A 29 -10.18 -26.72 19.66
C GLN A 29 -9.91 -25.26 19.29
N GLN A 30 -10.65 -24.32 19.88
CA GLN A 30 -10.41 -22.89 19.67
C GLN A 30 -9.06 -22.45 20.25
N ARG A 31 -8.65 -22.97 21.41
CA ARG A 31 -7.31 -22.72 21.98
C ARG A 31 -6.21 -23.33 21.13
N ASP A 32 -6.38 -24.57 20.68
CA ASP A 32 -5.40 -25.27 19.85
C ASP A 32 -5.24 -24.59 18.49
N PHE A 33 -6.34 -24.14 17.89
CA PHE A 33 -6.32 -23.34 16.66
C PHE A 33 -5.57 -22.01 16.82
N MET A 34 -5.86 -21.26 17.89
CA MET A 34 -5.17 -19.99 18.18
C MET A 34 -3.67 -20.23 18.46
N GLN A 35 -3.34 -21.28 19.20
CA GLN A 35 -1.95 -21.64 19.43
C GLN A 35 -1.23 -22.00 18.12
N TRP A 36 -1.88 -22.77 17.24
CA TRP A 36 -1.34 -23.13 15.94
C TRP A 36 -1.13 -21.89 15.04
N LEU A 37 -2.06 -20.95 15.01
CA LEU A 37 -1.94 -19.69 14.24
C LEU A 37 -0.77 -18.83 14.70
N LEU A 38 -0.47 -18.83 16.02
CA LEU A 38 0.54 -17.98 16.61
C LEU A 38 1.96 -18.58 16.55
N VAL A 39 2.13 -19.84 16.11
CA VAL A 39 3.44 -20.49 15.99
C VAL A 39 4.35 -19.76 15.01
N SER A 40 3.81 -19.32 13.86
CA SER A 40 4.60 -18.55 12.90
C SER A 40 3.69 -17.73 11.97
N PRO A 41 4.18 -16.62 11.38
CA PRO A 41 3.46 -15.86 10.37
C PRO A 41 3.10 -16.68 9.11
N GLU A 42 3.77 -17.80 8.88
CA GLU A 42 3.50 -18.71 7.75
C GLU A 42 2.20 -19.49 7.96
N HIS A 43 1.91 -19.91 9.19
CA HIS A 43 0.66 -20.59 9.54
C HIS A 43 -0.56 -19.69 9.25
N LEU A 44 -0.48 -18.41 9.63
CA LEU A 44 -1.54 -17.44 9.34
C LEU A 44 -1.71 -17.21 7.84
N ARG A 45 -0.59 -17.04 7.10
CA ARG A 45 -0.63 -16.84 5.64
C ARG A 45 -1.27 -18.02 4.92
N GLU A 46 -0.88 -19.24 5.28
CA GLU A 46 -1.40 -20.46 4.66
C GLU A 46 -2.89 -20.65 4.97
N TYR A 47 -3.30 -20.38 6.22
CA TYR A 47 -4.71 -20.43 6.60
C TYR A 47 -5.58 -19.43 5.83
N MET A 48 -5.10 -18.19 5.66
CA MET A 48 -5.79 -17.15 4.89
C MET A 48 -5.91 -17.55 3.40
N ALA A 49 -4.86 -18.11 2.81
CA ALA A 49 -4.87 -18.58 1.42
C ALA A 49 -5.91 -19.71 1.19
N ILE A 50 -6.00 -20.67 2.11
CA ILE A 50 -7.01 -21.74 2.06
C ILE A 50 -8.42 -21.18 2.21
N SER A 51 -8.62 -20.21 3.11
CA SER A 51 -9.92 -19.59 3.35
C SER A 51 -10.42 -18.80 2.13
N GLU A 52 -9.53 -18.06 1.45
CA GLU A 52 -9.85 -17.36 0.20
C GLU A 52 -10.20 -18.33 -0.93
N LEU A 53 -9.40 -19.38 -1.11
CA LEU A 53 -9.64 -20.41 -2.12
C LEU A 53 -10.99 -21.10 -1.91
N ALA A 54 -11.31 -21.47 -0.67
CA ALA A 54 -12.58 -22.10 -0.32
C ALA A 54 -13.78 -21.17 -0.53
N GLY A 55 -13.61 -19.86 -0.27
CA GLY A 55 -14.61 -18.83 -0.55
C GLY A 55 -14.91 -18.71 -2.04
N ALA A 56 -13.85 -18.58 -2.86
CA ALA A 56 -13.97 -18.47 -4.32
C ALA A 56 -14.60 -19.72 -4.95
N LEU A 57 -14.23 -20.92 -4.48
CA LEU A 57 -14.85 -22.17 -4.90
C LEU A 57 -16.34 -22.24 -4.51
N GLY A 58 -16.69 -21.80 -3.30
CA GLY A 58 -18.07 -21.75 -2.84
C GLY A 58 -18.96 -20.80 -3.66
N GLU A 59 -18.41 -19.68 -4.13
CA GLU A 59 -19.10 -18.78 -5.05
C GLU A 59 -19.26 -19.37 -6.45
N ALA A 60 -18.20 -20.00 -6.97
CA ALA A 60 -18.22 -20.67 -8.26
C ALA A 60 -19.26 -21.81 -8.30
N PHE A 61 -19.36 -22.62 -7.25
CA PHE A 61 -20.36 -23.68 -7.15
C PHE A 61 -21.79 -23.15 -7.03
N ARG A 62 -22.00 -21.98 -6.34
CA ARG A 62 -23.32 -21.34 -6.29
C ARG A 62 -23.75 -20.72 -7.63
N ALA A 63 -22.79 -20.32 -8.44
CA ALA A 63 -23.03 -19.77 -9.78
C ALA A 63 -23.29 -20.84 -10.84
N MET A 64 -22.98 -22.12 -10.58
CA MET A 64 -23.31 -23.23 -11.46
C MET A 64 -24.77 -23.68 -11.25
N PRO A 65 -25.64 -23.65 -12.27
CA PRO A 65 -26.97 -24.17 -12.16
C PRO A 65 -26.89 -25.71 -12.07
N ILE A 66 -26.82 -26.24 -10.86
CA ILE A 66 -26.94 -27.67 -10.61
C ILE A 66 -28.44 -27.98 -10.50
N ASP A 67 -28.97 -28.61 -11.51
CA ASP A 67 -30.35 -29.12 -11.48
C ASP A 67 -30.41 -30.35 -10.58
N VAL A 68 -30.71 -30.12 -9.30
CA VAL A 68 -30.82 -31.15 -8.26
C VAL A 68 -31.95 -32.12 -8.61
N GLU A 69 -32.99 -31.69 -9.32
CA GLU A 69 -34.15 -32.50 -9.74
C GLU A 69 -33.73 -33.59 -10.71
N SER A 70 -32.80 -33.31 -11.62
CA SER A 70 -32.27 -34.31 -12.56
C SER A 70 -31.42 -35.38 -11.87
N LEU A 71 -30.80 -35.09 -10.73
CA LEU A 71 -30.02 -36.04 -9.93
C LEU A 71 -30.92 -36.95 -9.07
N LEU A 72 -32.09 -36.46 -8.68
CA LEU A 72 -33.07 -37.23 -7.88
C LEU A 72 -33.95 -38.15 -8.73
N GLN A 73 -33.99 -37.96 -10.07
CA GLN A 73 -34.76 -38.79 -11.01
C GLN A 73 -33.99 -40.01 -11.54
N ALA A 74 -32.78 -40.26 -11.07
CA ALA A 74 -32.11 -41.53 -11.37
C ALA A 74 -32.93 -42.68 -10.77
N PRO A 75 -33.38 -43.70 -11.61
CA PRO A 75 -34.22 -44.76 -11.10
C PRO A 75 -33.51 -45.53 -9.98
N ALA A 76 -34.14 -45.62 -8.84
CA ALA A 76 -33.68 -46.45 -7.75
C ALA A 76 -33.56 -47.91 -8.23
N PRO A 77 -32.45 -48.60 -7.93
CA PRO A 77 -32.37 -50.04 -8.25
C PRO A 77 -33.48 -50.78 -7.52
N ALA A 78 -34.28 -51.57 -8.27
CA ALA A 78 -35.39 -52.34 -7.74
C ALA A 78 -34.95 -53.20 -6.55
N ALA A 79 -35.62 -53.01 -5.43
CA ALA A 79 -35.45 -53.86 -4.25
C ALA A 79 -35.96 -55.26 -4.56
N ASN A 80 -35.08 -56.19 -4.82
CA ASN A 80 -35.39 -57.59 -4.81
C ASN A 80 -35.30 -58.12 -3.39
N GLU A 81 -36.46 -58.34 -2.79
CA GLU A 81 -36.60 -59.17 -1.60
C GLU A 81 -36.14 -60.56 -1.86
N HIS A 82 -35.46 -61.18 -0.92
CA HIS A 82 -34.98 -62.56 -0.85
C HIS A 82 -33.67 -62.83 -1.63
N ASN A 83 -32.52 -62.59 -1.01
CA ASN A 83 -31.35 -63.38 -1.33
C ASN A 83 -30.54 -63.75 -0.07
N VAL A 84 -30.89 -64.89 0.49
CA VAL A 84 -30.03 -65.56 1.47
C VAL A 84 -28.90 -66.21 0.70
N VAL A 85 -27.76 -65.57 0.61
CA VAL A 85 -26.55 -66.06 -0.06
C VAL A 85 -25.83 -67.03 0.87
N ARG A 86 -25.87 -68.31 0.61
CA ARG A 86 -25.00 -69.31 1.21
C ARG A 86 -23.59 -69.08 0.76
N PHE A 87 -22.70 -68.81 1.70
CA PHE A 87 -21.27 -68.69 1.47
C PHE A 87 -20.67 -69.99 0.99
N ARG A 88 -20.33 -70.13 -0.28
CA ARG A 88 -19.40 -71.15 -0.80
C ARG A 88 -18.00 -70.46 -0.83
N PRO A 89 -16.93 -71.10 -0.26
CA PRO A 89 -15.59 -70.59 -0.41
C PRO A 89 -15.20 -70.62 -1.90
N ARG A 90 -15.00 -69.44 -2.45
CA ARG A 90 -14.52 -69.25 -3.83
C ARG A 90 -13.01 -69.48 -3.86
N PRO A 91 -12.47 -70.23 -4.85
CA PRO A 91 -11.02 -70.31 -5.02
C PRO A 91 -10.46 -68.91 -5.24
N ARG A 92 -9.35 -68.65 -4.59
CA ARG A 92 -8.62 -67.40 -4.63
C ARG A 92 -8.17 -67.14 -6.07
N ALA A 93 -8.94 -66.35 -6.80
CA ALA A 93 -8.53 -65.84 -8.11
C ALA A 93 -7.40 -64.84 -7.89
N ALA A 94 -6.32 -64.97 -8.66
CA ALA A 94 -5.23 -64.04 -8.69
C ALA A 94 -5.73 -62.61 -8.92
N PRO A 95 -5.09 -61.57 -8.35
CA PRO A 95 -5.56 -60.19 -8.53
C PRO A 95 -5.49 -59.82 -10.01
N THR A 96 -6.67 -59.76 -10.64
CA THR A 96 -6.78 -59.15 -11.95
C THR A 96 -6.54 -57.64 -11.73
N VAL A 97 -5.37 -57.17 -12.09
CA VAL A 97 -5.08 -55.74 -12.17
C VAL A 97 -6.12 -55.15 -13.14
N ALA A 98 -7.11 -54.47 -12.58
CA ALA A 98 -8.05 -53.69 -13.37
C ALA A 98 -7.22 -52.71 -14.21
N LYS A 99 -7.12 -52.99 -15.52
CA LYS A 99 -6.59 -52.00 -16.47
C LYS A 99 -7.52 -50.82 -16.42
N LEU A 100 -7.13 -49.78 -15.64
CA LEU A 100 -7.74 -48.47 -15.81
C LEU A 100 -7.58 -48.11 -17.29
N SER A 101 -8.70 -48.07 -18.00
CA SER A 101 -8.71 -47.57 -19.38
C SER A 101 -8.07 -46.19 -19.37
N PRO A 102 -7.01 -45.94 -20.16
CA PRO A 102 -6.43 -44.63 -20.21
C PRO A 102 -7.51 -43.68 -20.75
N ALA A 103 -7.97 -42.76 -19.89
CA ALA A 103 -8.82 -41.68 -20.36
C ALA A 103 -8.15 -41.05 -21.60
N PRO A 104 -8.93 -40.79 -22.67
CA PRO A 104 -8.36 -40.39 -23.95
C PRO A 104 -7.38 -39.22 -23.72
N ILE A 105 -6.17 -39.41 -24.19
CA ILE A 105 -5.05 -38.41 -24.04
C ILE A 105 -5.53 -37.02 -24.41
N ARG A 106 -6.46 -36.91 -25.35
CA ARG A 106 -7.08 -35.64 -25.76
C ARG A 106 -7.82 -34.91 -24.63
N LEU A 107 -8.49 -35.62 -23.72
CA LEU A 107 -9.21 -35.02 -22.57
C LEU A 107 -8.19 -34.52 -21.52
N ARG A 108 -7.12 -35.26 -21.28
CA ARG A 108 -6.03 -34.82 -20.37
C ARG A 108 -5.30 -33.58 -20.91
N ILE A 109 -5.07 -33.51 -22.22
CA ILE A 109 -4.47 -32.36 -22.91
C ILE A 109 -5.41 -31.13 -22.83
N ALA A 110 -6.72 -31.34 -23.04
CA ALA A 110 -7.73 -30.28 -22.96
C ALA A 110 -7.81 -29.70 -21.54
N VAL A 111 -7.84 -30.53 -20.50
CA VAL A 111 -7.83 -30.09 -19.10
C VAL A 111 -6.53 -29.34 -18.75
N ALA A 112 -5.38 -29.87 -19.16
CA ALA A 112 -4.10 -29.21 -18.96
C ALA A 112 -4.04 -27.85 -19.69
N ALA A 113 -4.55 -27.75 -20.91
CA ALA A 113 -4.60 -26.50 -21.67
C ALA A 113 -5.51 -25.46 -20.98
N VAL A 114 -6.67 -25.85 -20.47
CA VAL A 114 -7.57 -24.96 -19.71
C VAL A 114 -6.92 -24.49 -18.41
N LEU A 115 -6.22 -25.39 -17.69
CA LEU A 115 -5.50 -25.02 -16.48
C LEU A 115 -4.33 -24.07 -16.76
N ILE A 116 -3.57 -24.30 -17.84
CA ILE A 116 -2.46 -23.41 -18.24
C ILE A 116 -3.00 -22.06 -18.71
N LEU A 117 -4.08 -22.03 -19.49
CA LEU A 117 -4.74 -20.78 -19.89
C LEU A 117 -5.34 -20.03 -18.71
N GLY A 118 -6.00 -20.72 -17.78
CA GLY A 118 -6.53 -20.16 -16.55
C GLY A 118 -5.42 -19.59 -15.66
N LEU A 119 -4.34 -20.35 -15.45
CA LEU A 119 -3.17 -19.89 -14.70
C LEU A 119 -2.46 -18.73 -15.40
N GLY A 120 -2.33 -18.78 -16.73
CA GLY A 120 -1.78 -17.69 -17.53
C GLY A 120 -2.63 -16.42 -17.43
N MET A 121 -3.95 -16.54 -17.45
CA MET A 121 -4.88 -15.42 -17.31
C MET A 121 -4.82 -14.82 -15.88
N VAL A 122 -4.76 -15.67 -14.85
CA VAL A 122 -4.61 -15.23 -13.45
C VAL A 122 -3.26 -14.54 -13.23
N THR A 123 -2.17 -15.07 -13.79
CA THR A 123 -0.85 -14.44 -13.65
C THR A 123 -0.77 -13.09 -14.37
N THR A 124 -1.37 -12.95 -15.55
CA THR A 124 -1.40 -11.66 -16.27
C THR A 124 -2.28 -10.63 -15.58
N MET A 125 -3.38 -11.05 -14.94
CA MET A 125 -4.28 -10.18 -14.18
C MET A 125 -3.72 -9.80 -12.80
N ALA A 126 -2.93 -10.70 -12.18
CA ALA A 126 -2.28 -10.50 -10.89
C ALA A 126 -0.91 -9.81 -11.00
N TRP A 127 -0.39 -9.56 -12.24
CA TRP A 127 0.92 -8.94 -12.42
C TRP A 127 0.88 -7.50 -11.90
N PRO A 128 1.73 -7.15 -10.92
CA PRO A 128 1.74 -5.82 -10.34
C PRO A 128 2.13 -4.79 -11.40
N ARG A 129 1.19 -3.94 -11.78
CA ARG A 129 1.47 -2.82 -12.68
C ARG A 129 1.93 -1.64 -11.85
N THR A 130 3.10 -1.11 -12.17
CA THR A 130 3.57 0.16 -11.61
C THR A 130 3.18 1.27 -12.59
N THR A 131 2.49 2.28 -12.08
CA THR A 131 2.09 3.47 -12.83
C THR A 131 2.85 4.67 -12.27
N HIS A 132 3.50 5.43 -13.14
CA HIS A 132 4.22 6.63 -12.78
C HIS A 132 3.37 7.87 -13.06
N TYR A 133 3.39 8.81 -12.11
CA TYR A 133 2.74 10.10 -12.23
C TYR A 133 3.74 11.18 -11.89
N ALA A 134 3.84 12.17 -12.77
CA ALA A 134 4.68 13.34 -12.58
C ALA A 134 3.86 14.62 -12.79
N ALA A 135 4.18 15.64 -12.02
CA ALA A 135 3.67 16.99 -12.16
C ALA A 135 4.75 17.88 -12.77
N ALA A 136 4.40 18.64 -13.80
CA ALA A 136 5.32 19.55 -14.45
C ALA A 136 5.62 20.77 -13.57
N HIS A 137 6.63 21.55 -13.96
CA HIS A 137 6.94 22.83 -13.35
C HIS A 137 5.72 23.76 -13.38
N GLY A 138 5.41 24.42 -12.27
CA GLY A 138 4.26 25.33 -12.13
C GLY A 138 2.88 24.68 -12.18
N ALA A 139 2.78 23.37 -12.38
CA ALA A 139 1.53 22.67 -12.64
C ALA A 139 1.26 21.52 -11.66
N PRO A 140 0.81 21.80 -10.43
CA PRO A 140 0.37 20.75 -9.51
C PRO A 140 -0.79 19.96 -10.12
N ARG A 141 -0.90 18.68 -9.76
CA ARG A 141 -1.91 17.75 -10.31
C ARG A 141 -2.71 17.10 -9.21
N GLN A 142 -3.99 16.85 -9.53
CA GLN A 142 -4.84 15.98 -8.75
C GLN A 142 -5.03 14.65 -9.51
N ILE A 143 -4.87 13.54 -8.82
CA ILE A 143 -4.88 12.19 -9.39
C ILE A 143 -5.82 11.33 -8.56
N ASN A 144 -6.77 10.68 -9.22
CA ASN A 144 -7.60 9.65 -8.60
C ASN A 144 -6.99 8.30 -8.90
N LEU A 145 -6.58 7.57 -7.87
CA LEU A 145 -6.06 6.21 -7.99
C LEU A 145 -7.20 5.20 -8.14
N ALA A 146 -6.87 4.00 -8.62
CA ALA A 146 -7.87 2.96 -8.89
C ALA A 146 -8.61 2.45 -7.64
N ASP A 147 -8.05 2.66 -6.45
CA ASP A 147 -8.63 2.30 -5.15
C ASP A 147 -9.51 3.41 -4.55
N GLY A 148 -9.73 4.51 -5.30
CA GLY A 148 -10.46 5.69 -4.83
C GLY A 148 -9.63 6.66 -3.99
N THR A 149 -8.34 6.40 -3.78
CA THR A 149 -7.43 7.35 -3.11
C THR A 149 -7.24 8.58 -4.00
N LEU A 150 -7.44 9.77 -3.41
CA LEU A 150 -7.17 11.04 -4.06
C LEU A 150 -5.76 11.52 -3.67
N VAL A 151 -4.94 11.80 -4.69
CA VAL A 151 -3.58 12.31 -4.50
C VAL A 151 -3.50 13.72 -5.06
N HIS A 152 -3.10 14.67 -4.21
CA HIS A 152 -2.66 15.98 -4.65
C HIS A 152 -1.14 15.96 -4.80
N LEU A 153 -0.65 16.11 -6.01
CA LEU A 153 0.77 16.09 -6.35
C LEU A 153 1.24 17.51 -6.62
N ASP A 154 2.23 17.99 -5.89
CA ASP A 154 2.77 19.34 -6.08
C ASP A 154 3.56 19.46 -7.40
N ALA A 155 3.83 20.67 -7.84
CA ALA A 155 4.68 20.93 -9.00
C ALA A 155 6.06 20.27 -8.84
N GLU A 156 6.62 19.76 -9.94
CA GLU A 156 7.90 19.03 -9.98
C GLU A 156 7.99 17.82 -9.03
N SER A 157 6.83 17.24 -8.67
CA SER A 157 6.77 16.05 -7.83
C SER A 157 6.49 14.80 -8.68
N GLU A 158 6.95 13.66 -8.19
CA GLU A 158 6.85 12.39 -8.90
C GLU A 158 6.54 11.25 -7.92
N ILE A 159 5.56 10.43 -8.30
CA ILE A 159 5.18 9.23 -7.57
C ILE A 159 5.09 8.02 -8.48
N SER A 160 5.49 6.87 -7.95
CA SER A 160 5.22 5.55 -8.51
C SER A 160 4.14 4.86 -7.69
N VAL A 161 3.13 4.34 -8.35
CA VAL A 161 1.99 3.67 -7.69
C VAL A 161 1.97 2.20 -8.12
N ARG A 162 1.98 1.31 -7.15
CA ARG A 162 1.90 -0.13 -7.35
C ARG A 162 0.75 -0.71 -6.54
N MET A 163 -0.31 -1.11 -7.24
CA MET A 163 -1.47 -1.77 -6.66
C MET A 163 -1.33 -3.28 -6.85
N THR A 164 -1.52 -4.04 -5.78
CA THR A 164 -1.51 -5.50 -5.78
C THR A 164 -2.75 -6.05 -5.08
N LEU A 165 -2.96 -7.35 -5.13
CA LEU A 165 -4.04 -8.00 -4.37
C LEU A 165 -3.84 -7.89 -2.84
N LEU A 166 -2.59 -7.75 -2.39
CA LEU A 166 -2.23 -7.78 -0.97
C LEU A 166 -1.95 -6.40 -0.36
N GLY A 167 -1.78 -5.36 -1.19
CA GLY A 167 -1.43 -4.04 -0.68
C GLY A 167 -1.37 -2.96 -1.73
N ARG A 168 -1.36 -1.72 -1.25
CA ARG A 168 -1.32 -0.49 -2.03
C ARG A 168 -0.04 0.24 -1.67
N ARG A 169 0.89 0.27 -2.60
CA ARG A 169 2.20 0.91 -2.41
C ARG A 169 2.32 2.13 -3.29
N VAL A 170 2.66 3.25 -2.69
CA VAL A 170 3.06 4.47 -3.37
C VAL A 170 4.51 4.77 -2.99
N GLU A 171 5.31 5.21 -3.93
CA GLU A 171 6.66 5.70 -3.69
C GLU A 171 6.72 7.15 -4.13
N LEU A 172 7.01 8.06 -3.20
CA LEU A 172 7.28 9.47 -3.50
C LEU A 172 8.76 9.59 -3.81
N GLU A 173 9.09 9.76 -5.08
CA GLU A 173 10.46 9.82 -5.58
C GLU A 173 11.07 11.20 -5.35
N ARG A 174 10.26 12.27 -5.50
CA ARG A 174 10.65 13.66 -5.26
C ARG A 174 9.46 14.56 -5.01
N GLY A 175 9.70 15.67 -4.33
CA GLY A 175 8.74 16.74 -4.13
C GLY A 175 7.78 16.48 -2.96
N GLN A 176 6.49 16.73 -3.18
CA GLN A 176 5.46 16.69 -2.15
C GLN A 176 4.16 16.10 -2.71
N ALA A 177 3.51 15.27 -1.91
CA ALA A 177 2.19 14.74 -2.21
C ALA A 177 1.32 14.69 -0.95
N SER A 178 0.01 14.93 -1.13
CA SER A 178 -1.01 14.70 -0.11
C SER A 178 -1.91 13.56 -0.55
N PHE A 179 -2.27 12.73 0.39
CA PHE A 179 -3.05 11.52 0.19
C PHE A 179 -4.34 11.59 1.01
N VAL A 180 -5.49 11.60 0.33
CA VAL A 180 -6.79 11.32 0.94
C VAL A 180 -7.09 9.87 0.66
N VAL A 181 -6.79 8.99 1.61
CA VAL A 181 -6.76 7.55 1.37
C VAL A 181 -8.17 7.00 1.26
N GLY A 182 -8.45 6.33 0.14
CA GLY A 182 -9.71 5.64 -0.10
C GLY A 182 -9.90 4.44 0.82
N SER A 183 -11.16 4.18 1.20
CA SER A 183 -11.52 3.04 2.05
C SER A 183 -11.30 1.73 1.29
N ASP A 184 -10.37 0.91 1.76
CA ASP A 184 -10.03 -0.40 1.18
C ASP A 184 -9.46 -1.30 2.30
N ARG A 185 -9.68 -2.61 2.22
CA ARG A 185 -9.17 -3.58 3.19
C ARG A 185 -7.67 -3.80 3.09
N ARG A 186 -7.08 -3.50 1.92
CA ARG A 186 -5.63 -3.66 1.68
C ARG A 186 -4.87 -2.52 2.34
N PRO A 187 -3.74 -2.80 3.02
CA PRO A 187 -2.93 -1.76 3.63
C PRO A 187 -2.41 -0.77 2.56
N PHE A 188 -2.42 0.52 2.89
CA PHE A 188 -1.85 1.58 2.09
C PHE A 188 -0.55 2.05 2.72
N ALA A 189 0.52 2.13 1.95
CA ALA A 189 1.81 2.59 2.43
C ALA A 189 2.50 3.49 1.41
N VAL A 190 3.02 4.62 1.89
CA VAL A 190 3.86 5.54 1.13
C VAL A 190 5.31 5.34 1.54
N TYR A 191 6.17 5.15 0.54
CA TYR A 191 7.62 5.07 0.70
C TYR A 191 8.24 6.37 0.22
N ALA A 192 9.17 6.93 1.00
CA ALA A 192 9.80 8.20 0.69
C ALA A 192 11.17 8.28 1.39
N ALA A 193 12.26 8.43 0.65
CA ALA A 193 13.63 8.59 1.17
C ALA A 193 13.99 7.56 2.27
N GLY A 194 13.70 6.28 2.05
CA GLY A 194 13.98 5.20 3.00
C GLY A 194 12.99 5.09 4.16
N LEU A 195 11.97 5.94 4.22
CA LEU A 195 10.89 5.85 5.19
C LEU A 195 9.70 5.08 4.62
N GLN A 196 8.94 4.44 5.49
CA GLN A 196 7.62 3.90 5.20
C GLN A 196 6.58 4.59 6.08
N VAL A 197 5.58 5.20 5.48
CA VAL A 197 4.41 5.78 6.14
C VAL A 197 3.22 4.88 5.85
N THR A 198 2.70 4.21 6.89
CA THR A 198 1.56 3.30 6.77
C THR A 198 0.29 3.99 7.26
N ASP A 199 -0.72 3.97 6.42
CA ASP A 199 -2.02 4.57 6.66
C ASP A 199 -2.92 3.71 7.57
N ILE A 200 -3.74 4.38 8.39
CA ILE A 200 -4.81 3.82 9.21
C ILE A 200 -6.09 4.66 9.00
N GLY A 201 -6.52 4.83 7.71
CA GLY A 201 -7.72 5.60 7.36
C GLY A 201 -7.52 7.12 7.48
N THR A 202 -6.65 7.71 6.65
CA THR A 202 -6.08 9.05 6.91
C THR A 202 -6.15 9.99 5.72
N THR A 203 -6.05 11.29 6.05
CA THR A 203 -5.58 12.35 5.15
C THR A 203 -4.24 12.83 5.66
N PHE A 204 -3.19 12.66 4.87
CA PHE A 204 -1.83 13.02 5.27
C PHE A 204 -0.97 13.50 4.11
N ASP A 205 0.06 14.26 4.45
CA ASP A 205 1.04 14.83 3.53
C ASP A 205 2.42 14.20 3.74
N VAL A 206 3.14 13.98 2.64
CA VAL A 206 4.56 13.63 2.66
C VAL A 206 5.31 14.62 1.78
N SER A 207 6.36 15.23 2.33
CA SER A 207 7.21 16.21 1.65
C SER A 207 8.68 15.83 1.81
N LEU A 208 9.39 15.72 0.69
CA LEU A 208 10.82 15.51 0.65
C LEU A 208 11.52 16.88 0.58
N LEU A 209 12.15 17.28 1.67
CA LEU A 209 13.00 18.46 1.77
C LEU A 209 14.46 18.05 1.55
N ARG A 210 15.39 19.00 1.53
CA ARG A 210 16.82 18.70 1.23
C ARG A 210 17.48 17.76 2.23
N GLU A 211 17.21 17.93 3.51
CA GLU A 211 17.88 17.19 4.59
C GLU A 211 16.95 16.31 5.41
N GLN A 212 15.65 16.44 5.22
CA GLN A 212 14.63 15.75 6.02
C GLN A 212 13.37 15.48 5.22
N ALA A 213 12.64 14.44 5.62
CA ALA A 213 11.26 14.24 5.21
C ALA A 213 10.32 14.88 6.24
N ARG A 214 9.25 15.50 5.76
CA ARG A 214 8.15 15.97 6.60
C ARG A 214 6.91 15.16 6.31
N ILE A 215 6.31 14.61 7.35
CA ILE A 215 5.04 13.89 7.32
C ILE A 215 4.06 14.65 8.21
N ALA A 216 2.87 14.97 7.72
CA ALA A 216 1.85 15.69 8.49
C ALA A 216 0.48 15.02 8.31
N VAL A 217 -0.28 14.88 9.39
CA VAL A 217 -1.56 14.17 9.43
C VAL A 217 -2.70 15.14 9.72
N SER A 218 -3.55 15.36 8.71
CA SER A 218 -4.74 16.22 8.86
C SER A 218 -5.90 15.46 9.51
N GLU A 219 -6.04 14.16 9.19
CA GLU A 219 -7.14 13.33 9.68
C GLU A 219 -6.65 11.88 9.83
N GLY A 220 -7.12 11.19 10.90
CA GLY A 220 -6.77 9.80 11.16
C GLY A 220 -5.43 9.62 11.84
N ARG A 221 -4.69 8.57 11.48
CA ARG A 221 -3.40 8.20 12.10
C ARG A 221 -2.46 7.54 11.09
N VAL A 222 -1.15 7.81 11.18
CA VAL A 222 -0.12 7.12 10.40
C VAL A 222 1.02 6.62 11.27
N HIS A 223 1.61 5.50 10.88
CA HIS A 223 2.84 4.99 11.46
C HIS A 223 4.02 5.24 10.52
N VAL A 224 5.08 5.84 11.05
CA VAL A 224 6.33 6.10 10.31
C VAL A 224 7.40 5.12 10.77
N ARG A 225 7.97 4.37 9.83
CA ARG A 225 9.07 3.43 10.06
C ARG A 225 10.28 3.79 9.21
N GLY A 226 11.47 3.52 9.75
CA GLY A 226 12.72 3.65 9.00
C GLY A 226 13.01 2.43 8.12
N ASP A 227 14.15 2.48 7.41
CA ASP A 227 14.71 1.39 6.61
C ASP A 227 13.71 0.71 5.66
N GLY A 228 12.89 1.54 4.99
CA GLY A 228 11.86 1.05 4.06
C GLY A 228 10.79 0.18 4.72
N GLY A 229 10.53 0.39 6.02
CA GLY A 229 9.53 -0.35 6.80
C GLY A 229 10.08 -1.57 7.56
N ARG A 230 11.35 -1.90 7.38
CA ARG A 230 12.02 -2.99 8.12
C ARG A 230 12.64 -2.52 9.44
N GLY A 231 12.86 -1.21 9.55
CA GLY A 231 13.45 -0.58 10.72
C GLY A 231 12.47 -0.39 11.88
N ARG A 232 12.98 0.30 12.90
CA ARG A 232 12.17 0.66 14.07
C ARG A 232 11.03 1.61 13.70
N MET A 233 9.99 1.63 14.52
CA MET A 233 9.00 2.69 14.49
C MET A 233 9.67 4.00 14.92
N LEU A 234 9.56 5.02 14.07
CA LEU A 234 10.13 6.35 14.28
C LEU A 234 9.11 7.30 14.88
N ALA A 235 7.85 7.23 14.40
CA ALA A 235 6.75 8.04 14.90
C ALA A 235 5.41 7.33 14.72
N ASP A 236 4.48 7.68 15.61
CA ASP A 236 3.05 7.37 15.54
C ASP A 236 2.33 8.72 15.60
N LEU A 237 1.75 9.15 14.46
CA LEU A 237 1.19 10.49 14.30
C LEU A 237 -0.32 10.41 14.19
N GLY A 238 -1.02 11.15 15.03
CA GLY A 238 -2.46 11.39 14.93
C GLY A 238 -2.78 12.67 14.18
N ALA A 239 -4.08 12.92 13.98
CA ALA A 239 -4.57 14.17 13.39
C ALA A 239 -4.02 15.40 14.14
N GLY A 240 -3.62 16.44 13.40
CA GLY A 240 -3.02 17.65 13.96
C GLY A 240 -1.54 17.50 14.31
N GLN A 241 -0.88 16.42 13.93
CA GLN A 241 0.55 16.21 14.20
C GLN A 241 1.38 16.16 12.92
N ALA A 242 2.59 16.70 13.01
CA ALA A 242 3.58 16.59 11.95
C ALA A 242 4.92 16.10 12.52
N ALA A 243 5.63 15.26 11.76
CA ALA A 243 6.98 14.82 12.05
C ALA A 243 7.95 15.29 11.00
N GLN A 244 9.12 15.73 11.42
CA GLN A 244 10.30 15.94 10.58
C GLN A 244 11.31 14.85 10.91
N VAL A 245 11.74 14.10 9.89
CA VAL A 245 12.67 12.98 10.00
C VAL A 245 13.93 13.32 9.22
N ASP A 246 15.05 13.48 9.91
CA ASP A 246 16.36 13.72 9.30
C ASP A 246 16.84 12.49 8.52
N TYR A 247 17.41 12.68 7.32
CA TYR A 247 17.87 11.57 6.48
C TYR A 247 19.13 10.89 6.99
N ARG A 248 19.99 11.62 7.74
CA ARG A 248 21.30 11.14 8.16
C ARG A 248 21.22 10.19 9.35
N ASP A 249 20.44 10.55 10.36
CA ASP A 249 20.41 9.86 11.64
C ASP A 249 19.01 9.39 12.06
N GLN A 250 18.00 9.62 11.20
CA GLN A 250 16.59 9.31 11.45
C GLN A 250 16.07 9.91 12.77
N ARG A 251 16.61 11.03 13.19
CA ARG A 251 16.05 11.79 14.31
C ARG A 251 14.71 12.36 13.91
N VAL A 252 13.75 12.23 14.83
CA VAL A 252 12.38 12.68 14.63
C VAL A 252 12.11 13.85 15.56
N ARG A 253 11.52 14.90 14.98
CA ARG A 253 10.89 15.99 15.75
C ARG A 253 9.40 15.98 15.42
N VAL A 254 8.59 15.79 16.44
CA VAL A 254 7.13 15.86 16.31
C VAL A 254 6.68 17.24 16.79
N SER A 255 5.76 17.84 16.06
CA SER A 255 5.12 19.12 16.39
C SER A 255 3.62 19.03 16.17
N GLU A 256 2.86 19.84 16.89
CA GLU A 256 1.44 20.04 16.58
C GLU A 256 1.31 21.05 15.44
N GLU A 257 0.36 20.78 14.56
CA GLU A 257 0.08 21.63 13.40
C GLU A 257 -1.41 21.60 13.09
N ASP A 258 -1.93 22.76 12.77
CA ASP A 258 -3.33 22.96 12.39
C ASP A 258 -3.61 22.31 11.01
N ALA A 259 -4.72 21.58 10.91
CA ALA A 259 -5.13 20.86 9.71
C ALA A 259 -5.30 21.80 8.49
N ASP A 260 -5.79 23.03 8.70
CA ASP A 260 -5.91 24.01 7.61
C ASP A 260 -4.53 24.46 7.09
N SER A 261 -3.52 24.53 7.95
CA SER A 261 -2.14 24.79 7.57
C SER A 261 -1.55 23.65 6.74
N MET A 262 -1.86 22.40 7.09
CA MET A 262 -1.42 21.21 6.35
C MET A 262 -2.03 21.20 4.94
N ALA A 263 -3.32 21.52 4.82
CA ALA A 263 -4.04 21.58 3.54
C ALA A 263 -3.77 22.86 2.73
N ALA A 264 -3.05 23.83 3.27
CA ALA A 264 -2.88 25.16 2.67
C ALA A 264 -2.20 25.10 1.30
N TRP A 265 -1.23 24.21 1.10
CA TRP A 265 -0.40 24.20 -0.11
C TRP A 265 -1.18 23.79 -1.37
N TRP A 266 -2.11 22.86 -1.29
CA TRP A 266 -2.95 22.52 -2.45
C TRP A 266 -4.01 23.61 -2.73
N LYS A 267 -4.34 24.45 -1.71
CA LYS A 267 -5.15 25.65 -1.85
C LYS A 267 -4.31 26.86 -2.34
N GLY A 268 -3.06 26.62 -2.76
CA GLY A 268 -2.17 27.66 -3.28
C GLY A 268 -1.48 28.54 -2.23
N ARG A 269 -1.42 28.10 -0.97
CA ARG A 269 -0.76 28.84 0.13
C ARG A 269 0.47 28.07 0.62
N ALA A 270 1.52 28.80 0.92
CA ALA A 270 2.71 28.29 1.62
C ALA A 270 2.65 28.69 3.08
N VAL A 271 2.40 27.72 3.95
CA VAL A 271 2.61 27.86 5.39
C VAL A 271 3.94 27.20 5.72
N PHE A 272 4.86 27.95 6.27
CA PHE A 272 6.16 27.49 6.73
C PHE A 272 6.39 27.91 8.17
N ARG A 273 6.88 26.97 8.99
CA ARG A 273 7.12 27.15 10.42
C ARG A 273 8.52 26.67 10.74
N ASN A 274 9.41 27.61 11.09
CA ASN A 274 10.81 27.31 11.36
C ASN A 274 11.47 26.47 10.24
N GLU A 275 11.12 26.78 8.98
CA GLU A 275 11.69 26.12 7.79
C GLU A 275 12.92 26.90 7.30
N SER A 276 13.88 26.20 6.69
CA SER A 276 15.04 26.87 6.10
C SER A 276 14.60 27.72 4.91
N LEU A 277 15.21 28.91 4.75
CA LEU A 277 14.96 29.77 3.59
C LEU A 277 15.24 29.02 2.28
N ARG A 278 16.19 28.07 2.29
CA ARG A 278 16.50 27.21 1.15
C ARG A 278 15.32 26.32 0.77
N ASP A 279 14.69 25.65 1.75
CA ASP A 279 13.51 24.81 1.49
C ASP A 279 12.30 25.63 1.04
N VAL A 280 12.11 26.83 1.64
CA VAL A 280 11.09 27.80 1.22
C VAL A 280 11.31 28.21 -0.23
N ALA A 281 12.54 28.57 -0.60
CA ALA A 281 12.89 28.95 -1.97
C ALA A 281 12.67 27.80 -2.97
N ASP A 282 13.08 26.60 -2.62
CA ASP A 282 12.86 25.41 -3.47
C ASP A 282 11.37 25.20 -3.73
N ARG A 283 10.52 25.38 -2.72
CA ARG A 283 9.06 25.24 -2.85
C ARG A 283 8.47 26.30 -3.78
N PHE A 284 8.87 27.57 -3.63
CA PHE A 284 8.45 28.64 -4.54
C PHE A 284 9.00 28.44 -5.95
N ASN A 285 10.26 28.02 -6.09
CA ASN A 285 10.90 27.79 -7.37
C ASN A 285 10.23 26.68 -8.20
N ARG A 286 9.61 25.69 -7.56
CA ARG A 286 8.86 24.65 -8.28
C ARG A 286 7.59 25.17 -8.94
N ARG A 287 7.02 26.25 -8.40
CA ARG A 287 5.71 26.78 -8.87
C ARG A 287 5.81 28.04 -9.71
N ASN A 288 6.95 28.77 -9.65
CA ASN A 288 7.10 30.07 -10.25
C ASN A 288 8.20 30.10 -11.30
N THR A 289 7.99 30.85 -12.36
CA THR A 289 8.99 31.11 -13.39
C THR A 289 10.10 32.03 -12.92
N THR A 290 9.77 33.00 -12.06
CA THR A 290 10.76 33.88 -11.40
C THR A 290 11.44 33.10 -10.30
N ARG A 291 12.74 32.87 -10.44
CA ARG A 291 13.52 32.06 -9.52
C ARG A 291 13.99 32.85 -8.30
N LEU A 292 13.97 32.20 -7.13
CA LEU A 292 14.68 32.68 -5.94
C LEU A 292 16.06 32.01 -5.89
N HIS A 293 17.09 32.83 -5.92
CA HIS A 293 18.49 32.44 -5.76
C HIS A 293 18.92 32.81 -4.35
N VAL A 294 19.11 31.82 -3.49
CA VAL A 294 19.47 32.03 -2.07
C VAL A 294 20.92 31.68 -1.89
N SER A 295 21.71 32.62 -1.32
CA SER A 295 23.11 32.35 -0.98
C SER A 295 23.21 31.28 0.11
N ASP A 296 24.34 30.58 0.19
CA ASP A 296 24.51 29.46 1.11
C ASP A 296 24.38 29.86 2.58
N ASP A 297 24.88 31.01 2.93
CA ASP A 297 24.79 31.59 4.26
C ASP A 297 23.37 32.03 4.66
N ALA A 298 22.61 32.62 3.71
CA ALA A 298 21.21 32.98 3.94
C ALA A 298 20.31 31.75 3.98
N GLY A 299 20.66 30.68 3.25
CA GLY A 299 19.84 29.50 3.09
C GLY A 299 19.55 28.76 4.40
N ALA A 300 20.39 28.87 5.40
CA ALA A 300 20.22 28.25 6.71
C ALA A 300 19.24 29.00 7.63
N LEU A 301 18.91 30.27 7.32
CA LEU A 301 17.97 31.06 8.12
C LEU A 301 16.60 30.36 8.20
N ARG A 302 16.04 30.40 9.40
CA ARG A 302 14.72 29.83 9.67
C ARG A 302 13.63 30.87 9.54
N LEU A 303 12.62 30.58 8.73
CA LEU A 303 11.50 31.47 8.48
C LEU A 303 10.20 30.87 8.98
N THR A 304 9.30 31.74 9.43
CA THR A 304 7.91 31.40 9.73
C THR A 304 7.01 32.40 9.02
N GLY A 305 6.03 31.91 8.29
CA GLY A 305 5.14 32.77 7.52
C GLY A 305 4.03 32.00 6.82
N ASN A 306 3.11 32.77 6.21
CA ASN A 306 1.99 32.25 5.45
C ASN A 306 1.77 33.15 4.24
N LEU A 307 2.11 32.66 3.06
CA LEU A 307 2.08 33.41 1.80
C LEU A 307 1.35 32.64 0.71
N ARG A 308 0.95 33.31 -0.36
CA ARG A 308 0.49 32.64 -1.57
C ARG A 308 1.68 32.08 -2.34
N MET A 309 1.52 30.87 -2.83
CA MET A 309 2.58 30.16 -3.58
C MET A 309 2.88 30.78 -4.94
N ASP A 310 1.90 31.47 -5.54
CA ASP A 310 1.96 32.11 -6.85
C ASP A 310 2.31 33.61 -6.78
N ASP A 311 2.50 34.15 -5.58
CA ASP A 311 2.75 35.58 -5.36
C ASP A 311 4.22 35.82 -4.95
N VAL A 312 5.10 35.88 -5.96
CA VAL A 312 6.53 36.15 -5.78
C VAL A 312 6.78 37.57 -5.26
N ALA A 313 5.88 38.52 -5.58
CA ALA A 313 6.02 39.90 -5.11
C ALA A 313 5.80 40.00 -3.59
N SER A 314 4.76 39.34 -3.06
CA SER A 314 4.53 39.25 -1.62
C SER A 314 5.67 38.50 -0.90
N LEU A 315 6.20 37.43 -1.51
CA LEU A 315 7.37 36.76 -0.95
C LEU A 315 8.58 37.69 -0.85
N ARG A 316 8.86 38.48 -1.90
CA ARG A 316 9.94 39.44 -1.87
C ARG A 316 9.75 40.47 -0.77
N VAL A 317 8.56 41.08 -0.64
CA VAL A 317 8.23 42.01 0.44
C VAL A 317 8.44 41.38 1.82
N PHE A 318 7.97 40.14 1.99
CA PHE A 318 8.19 39.40 3.23
C PHE A 318 9.69 39.19 3.56
N LEU A 319 10.51 38.86 2.55
CA LEU A 319 11.95 38.68 2.72
C LEU A 319 12.66 40.03 3.03
N ASP A 320 12.26 41.14 2.39
CA ASP A 320 12.80 42.46 2.63
C ASP A 320 12.49 42.99 4.06
N GLN A 321 11.39 42.50 4.65
CA GLN A 321 11.04 42.83 6.05
C GLN A 321 11.91 42.07 7.07
N GLN A 322 12.65 41.03 6.63
CA GLN A 322 13.58 40.34 7.54
C GLN A 322 14.85 41.20 7.77
N PRO A 323 15.18 41.54 9.01
CA PRO A 323 16.29 42.49 9.28
C PRO A 323 17.64 41.96 8.83
N THR A 324 17.78 40.63 8.74
CA THR A 324 19.02 39.94 8.36
C THR A 324 19.18 39.71 6.86
N LEU A 325 18.13 39.95 6.05
CA LEU A 325 18.13 39.67 4.63
C LEU A 325 18.19 40.96 3.79
N VAL A 326 18.69 40.78 2.57
CA VAL A 326 18.60 41.76 1.47
C VAL A 326 18.21 41.01 0.22
N THR A 327 17.23 41.54 -0.51
CA THR A 327 16.82 41.00 -1.83
C THR A 327 17.29 41.94 -2.94
N GLN A 328 17.72 41.36 -4.05
CA GLN A 328 18.06 42.07 -5.28
C GLN A 328 17.31 41.46 -6.45
N LEU A 329 16.53 42.25 -7.17
CA LEU A 329 15.86 41.82 -8.39
C LEU A 329 16.85 41.85 -9.55
N ALA A 330 16.96 40.76 -10.32
CA ALA A 330 17.72 40.68 -11.53
C ALA A 330 16.85 40.12 -12.66
N ALA A 331 17.36 40.09 -13.89
CA ALA A 331 16.60 39.64 -15.07
C ALA A 331 16.19 38.15 -14.98
N ASP A 332 16.98 37.34 -14.31
CA ASP A 332 16.82 35.87 -14.18
C ASP A 332 16.14 35.45 -12.85
N GLY A 333 15.86 36.41 -11.94
CA GLY A 333 15.23 36.09 -10.66
C GLY A 333 15.50 37.07 -9.54
N ILE A 334 15.23 36.64 -8.34
CA ILE A 334 15.43 37.38 -7.09
C ILE A 334 16.58 36.74 -6.33
N TYR A 335 17.64 37.52 -6.07
CA TYR A 335 18.78 37.10 -5.28
C TYR A 335 18.58 37.51 -3.82
N VAL A 336 18.75 36.54 -2.91
CA VAL A 336 18.60 36.72 -1.45
C VAL A 336 19.91 36.43 -0.78
N ARG A 337 20.40 37.39 0.01
CA ARG A 337 21.69 37.31 0.73
C ARG A 337 21.54 37.81 2.15
N LEU A 338 22.49 37.44 3.01
CA LEU A 338 22.59 38.08 4.31
C LEU A 338 22.97 39.56 4.17
N ARG A 339 22.41 40.40 5.02
CA ARG A 339 22.80 41.80 5.14
C ARG A 339 24.19 41.85 5.76
N SER A 340 25.15 42.48 5.07
CA SER A 340 26.51 42.66 5.60
C SER A 340 26.46 43.42 6.93
N GLY A 341 27.00 42.83 8.01
CA GLY A 341 26.98 43.41 9.36
C GLY A 341 25.86 42.93 10.28
N ALA A 342 25.02 41.98 9.89
CA ALA A 342 24.10 41.34 10.80
C ALA A 342 24.86 40.38 11.75
N PRO A 343 24.62 40.43 13.09
CA PRO A 343 25.26 39.52 14.03
C PRO A 343 24.81 38.09 13.69
N GLN A 344 25.76 37.18 13.51
CA GLN A 344 25.51 35.74 13.44
C GLN A 344 25.07 35.30 14.84
N SER A 345 23.78 35.09 15.05
CA SER A 345 23.30 34.39 16.25
C SER A 345 23.73 32.92 16.16
N LEU A 346 24.60 32.53 17.07
CA LEU A 346 25.08 31.18 17.36
C LEU A 346 23.92 30.27 17.81
#